data_84750c78709ded316c6645683c4c9f97
#
_entry.id   84750c78709ded316c6645683c4c9f97
#
_cell.length_a   1.000
_cell.length_b   1.000
_cell.length_c   1.000
_cell.angle_alpha   90.00
_cell.angle_beta   90.00
_cell.angle_gamma   90.00
#
_symmetry.space_group_name_H-M   'P 1'
#
loop_
_entity.id
_entity.type
_entity.pdbx_description
1 polymer ?
#
loop_
_entity_poly.entity_id
_entity_poly.type
_entity_poly.pdbx_seq_one_letter_code
_entity_poly.pdbx_strand_id
1 'polypeptide(L)'
;DKALSELKLEFEYMDTSINPKSDFYQYCNGTWMMENPVPDDKSKYSTFNVVDDKIKKHLRLILLDVSHNGDSEGSDEQILGDFYTSFMDTLNRNDKGTEPLDETKLLEYAASIENSDGIVNVLSYHHPRGINSIFNFRIDIDEKNNSQYVAYLSQGGLGLPNKGYYFDEDERSITIRADYKQHISNVFDWNGVSLSKEEVARIYGIEEALAEASRSQEENRDDNAKYNPYTVKEIANENPTDRKS
;
A
#
# COMPACT_ATOMS: atom_id res chain seq x y z
N ASP A 1 8.55 28.63 -34.31
CA ASP A 1 8.05 28.31 -32.95
C ASP A 1 7.03 27.18 -32.93
N LYS A 2 7.41 26.10 -33.63
CA LYS A 2 6.62 24.86 -33.66
C LYS A 2 6.59 24.14 -32.30
N ALA A 3 7.63 24.31 -31.48
CA ALA A 3 7.74 23.71 -30.16
C ALA A 3 6.77 24.30 -29.13
N LEU A 4 6.43 25.57 -29.23
CA LEU A 4 5.47 26.22 -28.33
C LEU A 4 4.00 25.95 -28.70
N SER A 5 3.73 25.60 -29.98
CA SER A 5 2.38 25.19 -30.40
C SER A 5 2.04 23.74 -30.01
N GLU A 6 3.03 22.96 -29.56
CA GLU A 6 2.85 21.60 -29.05
C GLU A 6 2.68 21.55 -27.53
N LEU A 7 2.99 22.65 -26.81
CA LEU A 7 2.66 22.83 -25.40
C LEU A 7 1.17 23.24 -25.31
N LYS A 8 0.29 22.25 -25.27
CA LYS A 8 -1.12 22.47 -24.91
C LYS A 8 -1.18 22.90 -23.45
N LEU A 9 -1.28 24.18 -23.21
CA LEU A 9 -1.77 24.69 -21.93
C LEU A 9 -3.27 24.41 -21.88
N GLU A 10 -3.69 23.67 -20.87
CA GLU A 10 -5.09 23.33 -20.62
C GLU A 10 -5.79 24.56 -19.97
N PHE A 11 -6.06 25.59 -20.77
CA PHE A 11 -6.69 26.84 -20.29
C PHE A 11 -8.07 26.60 -19.67
N GLU A 12 -8.73 25.51 -20.01
CA GLU A 12 -10.00 25.08 -19.45
C GLU A 12 -9.92 24.68 -17.97
N TYR A 13 -8.72 24.38 -17.48
CA TYR A 13 -8.50 24.05 -16.06
C TYR A 13 -8.39 25.29 -15.16
N MET A 14 -8.24 26.46 -15.76
CA MET A 14 -8.00 27.72 -15.06
C MET A 14 -9.28 28.32 -14.50
N ASP A 15 -9.23 28.73 -13.23
CA ASP A 15 -10.27 29.56 -12.63
C ASP A 15 -9.90 31.05 -12.75
N THR A 16 -10.36 31.67 -13.80
CA THR A 16 -10.06 33.08 -14.08
C THR A 16 -10.75 34.07 -13.13
N SER A 17 -11.62 33.62 -12.23
CA SER A 17 -12.22 34.44 -11.18
C SER A 17 -11.24 34.69 -10.03
N ILE A 18 -10.21 33.89 -9.89
CA ILE A 18 -9.17 33.99 -8.87
C ILE A 18 -8.06 34.94 -9.32
N ASN A 19 -7.60 35.80 -8.42
CA ASN A 19 -6.46 36.67 -8.72
C ASN A 19 -5.15 35.84 -8.63
N PRO A 20 -4.38 35.74 -9.75
CA PRO A 20 -3.16 34.90 -9.75
C PRO A 20 -2.06 35.42 -8.82
N LYS A 21 -2.12 36.64 -8.34
CA LYS A 21 -1.20 37.17 -7.32
C LYS A 21 -1.57 36.74 -5.92
N SER A 22 -2.83 36.35 -5.70
CA SER A 22 -3.32 35.88 -4.40
C SER A 22 -3.15 34.38 -4.25
N ASP A 23 -3.56 33.63 -5.27
CA ASP A 23 -3.44 32.18 -5.31
C ASP A 23 -3.23 31.72 -6.76
N PHE A 24 -1.96 31.52 -7.12
CA PHE A 24 -1.59 31.09 -8.46
C PHE A 24 -1.96 29.64 -8.73
N TYR A 25 -1.92 28.80 -7.70
CA TYR A 25 -2.29 27.39 -7.85
C TYR A 25 -3.78 27.23 -8.15
N GLN A 26 -4.62 27.89 -7.37
CA GLN A 26 -6.07 27.88 -7.59
C GLN A 26 -6.43 28.55 -8.93
N TYR A 27 -5.76 29.65 -9.31
CA TYR A 27 -5.93 30.27 -10.61
C TYR A 27 -5.67 29.30 -11.76
N CYS A 28 -4.60 28.49 -11.70
CA CYS A 28 -4.24 27.56 -12.77
C CYS A 28 -5.07 26.27 -12.80
N ASN A 29 -5.59 25.80 -11.66
CA ASN A 29 -6.16 24.47 -11.52
C ASN A 29 -7.60 24.47 -10.98
N GLY A 30 -8.16 25.61 -10.62
CA GLY A 30 -9.39 25.70 -9.84
C GLY A 30 -10.60 25.08 -10.52
N THR A 31 -10.76 25.29 -11.82
CA THR A 31 -11.86 24.69 -12.59
C THR A 31 -11.71 23.16 -12.62
N TRP A 32 -10.50 22.65 -12.90
CA TRP A 32 -10.25 21.21 -12.88
C TRP A 32 -10.55 20.60 -11.51
N MET A 33 -10.12 21.23 -10.42
CA MET A 33 -10.34 20.74 -9.05
C MET A 33 -11.82 20.70 -8.70
N MET A 34 -12.58 21.67 -9.15
CA MET A 34 -14.04 21.74 -8.94
C MET A 34 -14.76 20.62 -9.70
N GLU A 35 -14.32 20.34 -10.93
CA GLU A 35 -14.91 19.29 -11.78
C GLU A 35 -14.46 17.88 -11.41
N ASN A 36 -13.34 17.75 -10.70
CA ASN A 36 -12.73 16.49 -10.31
C ASN A 36 -12.52 16.42 -8.79
N PRO A 37 -13.59 16.39 -7.99
CA PRO A 37 -13.47 16.26 -6.54
C PRO A 37 -12.78 14.96 -6.17
N VAL A 38 -12.11 14.93 -5.02
CA VAL A 38 -11.48 13.70 -4.51
C VAL A 38 -12.59 12.68 -4.22
N PRO A 39 -12.55 11.49 -4.85
CA PRO A 39 -13.51 10.42 -4.55
C PRO A 39 -13.42 9.96 -3.08
N ASP A 40 -14.52 9.46 -2.52
CA ASP A 40 -14.61 9.04 -1.12
C ASP A 40 -13.61 7.92 -0.75
N ASP A 41 -13.23 7.09 -1.72
CA ASP A 41 -12.28 5.99 -1.57
C ASP A 41 -10.81 6.42 -1.77
N LYS A 42 -10.54 7.73 -1.99
CA LYS A 42 -9.18 8.22 -2.27
C LYS A 42 -8.80 9.34 -1.31
N SER A 43 -7.53 9.37 -0.92
CA SER A 43 -6.97 10.46 -0.10
C SER A 43 -6.58 11.70 -0.92
N LYS A 44 -6.39 11.54 -2.23
CA LYS A 44 -6.05 12.58 -3.20
C LYS A 44 -6.52 12.19 -4.60
N TYR A 45 -6.76 13.20 -5.45
CA TYR A 45 -7.07 13.00 -6.86
C TYR A 45 -6.30 14.00 -7.71
N SER A 46 -5.73 13.55 -8.80
CA SER A 46 -4.89 14.34 -9.70
C SER A 46 -5.00 13.83 -11.13
N THR A 47 -4.42 14.53 -12.10
CA THR A 47 -4.36 14.09 -13.50
C THR A 47 -3.71 12.71 -13.66
N PHE A 48 -2.77 12.32 -12.79
CA PHE A 48 -2.22 10.95 -12.75
C PHE A 48 -3.30 9.92 -12.40
N ASN A 49 -4.19 10.23 -11.46
CA ASN A 49 -5.30 9.34 -11.11
C ASN A 49 -6.28 9.21 -12.27
N VAL A 50 -6.54 10.29 -13.02
CA VAL A 50 -7.39 10.22 -14.23
C VAL A 50 -6.80 9.28 -15.27
N VAL A 51 -5.47 9.33 -15.48
CA VAL A 51 -4.79 8.42 -16.41
C VAL A 51 -4.85 6.97 -15.90
N ASP A 52 -4.59 6.75 -14.62
CA ASP A 52 -4.66 5.43 -13.98
C ASP A 52 -6.07 4.84 -14.11
N ASP A 53 -7.11 5.60 -13.81
CA ASP A 53 -8.51 5.17 -13.95
C ASP A 53 -8.86 4.79 -15.40
N LYS A 54 -8.34 5.54 -16.40
CA LYS A 54 -8.48 5.18 -17.82
C LYS A 54 -7.76 3.87 -18.16
N ILE A 55 -6.53 3.70 -17.67
CA ILE A 55 -5.75 2.47 -17.88
C ILE A 55 -6.48 1.28 -17.27
N LYS A 56 -6.94 1.39 -16.01
CA LYS A 56 -7.70 0.35 -15.33
C LYS A 56 -8.97 -0.04 -16.09
N LYS A 57 -9.66 0.96 -16.63
CA LYS A 57 -10.85 0.71 -17.47
C LYS A 57 -10.50 -0.06 -18.75
N HIS A 58 -9.40 0.30 -19.43
CA HIS A 58 -8.97 -0.41 -20.64
C HIS A 58 -8.51 -1.84 -20.30
N LEU A 59 -7.72 -2.02 -19.23
CA LEU A 59 -7.29 -3.35 -18.79
C LEU A 59 -8.50 -4.23 -18.45
N ARG A 60 -9.51 -3.68 -17.77
CA ARG A 60 -10.75 -4.41 -17.49
C ARG A 60 -11.46 -4.86 -18.77
N LEU A 61 -11.52 -4.01 -19.79
CA LEU A 61 -12.14 -4.38 -21.06
C LEU A 61 -11.39 -5.52 -21.75
N ILE A 62 -10.04 -5.48 -21.73
CA ILE A 62 -9.20 -6.56 -22.26
C ILE A 62 -9.45 -7.86 -21.49
N LEU A 63 -9.43 -7.82 -20.15
CA LEU A 63 -9.66 -8.99 -19.31
C LEU A 63 -11.06 -9.59 -19.51
N LEU A 64 -12.08 -8.75 -19.68
CA LEU A 64 -13.44 -9.20 -20.02
C LEU A 64 -13.48 -9.85 -21.40
N ASP A 65 -12.80 -9.29 -22.38
CA ASP A 65 -12.75 -9.86 -23.73
C ASP A 65 -12.09 -11.25 -23.71
N VAL A 66 -10.91 -11.38 -23.15
CA VAL A 66 -10.21 -12.68 -23.08
C VAL A 66 -10.94 -13.70 -22.18
N SER A 67 -11.70 -13.25 -21.17
CA SER A 67 -12.50 -14.16 -20.34
C SER A 67 -13.70 -14.77 -21.08
N HIS A 68 -14.15 -14.14 -22.17
CA HIS A 68 -15.26 -14.64 -23.00
C HIS A 68 -14.79 -15.33 -24.28
N ASN A 69 -13.65 -14.91 -24.81
CA ASN A 69 -13.18 -15.26 -26.15
C ASN A 69 -11.80 -15.95 -26.15
N GLY A 70 -11.29 -16.38 -25.00
CA GLY A 70 -9.99 -17.06 -24.87
C GLY A 70 -10.00 -18.39 -25.60
N ASP A 71 -9.27 -18.46 -26.74
CA ASP A 71 -9.55 -19.44 -27.79
C ASP A 71 -8.80 -20.77 -27.71
N SER A 72 -7.57 -20.78 -27.21
CA SER A 72 -6.72 -21.96 -27.31
C SER A 72 -6.18 -22.39 -25.98
N GLU A 73 -6.35 -23.65 -25.64
CA GLU A 73 -5.79 -24.24 -24.43
C GLU A 73 -4.27 -23.98 -24.36
N GLY A 74 -3.83 -23.33 -23.29
CA GLY A 74 -2.42 -22.94 -23.06
C GLY A 74 -1.99 -21.61 -23.71
N SER A 75 -2.90 -20.87 -24.33
CA SER A 75 -2.59 -19.49 -24.79
C SER A 75 -2.58 -18.49 -23.63
N ASP A 76 -1.87 -17.38 -23.79
CA ASP A 76 -1.80 -16.30 -22.81
C ASP A 76 -3.22 -15.72 -22.56
N GLU A 77 -4.02 -15.62 -23.59
CA GLU A 77 -5.41 -15.15 -23.52
C GLU A 77 -6.27 -16.06 -22.66
N GLN A 78 -6.17 -17.38 -22.84
CA GLN A 78 -6.91 -18.35 -22.01
C GLN A 78 -6.45 -18.29 -20.55
N ILE A 79 -5.15 -18.25 -20.28
CA ILE A 79 -4.59 -18.17 -18.93
C ILE A 79 -5.07 -16.90 -18.22
N LEU A 80 -5.00 -15.75 -18.89
CA LEU A 80 -5.46 -14.46 -18.35
C LEU A 80 -6.98 -14.45 -18.12
N GLY A 81 -7.74 -15.02 -19.05
CA GLY A 81 -9.19 -15.13 -18.95
C GLY A 81 -9.65 -15.99 -17.78
N ASP A 82 -9.04 -17.16 -17.60
CA ASP A 82 -9.32 -18.07 -16.51
C ASP A 82 -8.91 -17.46 -15.14
N PHE A 83 -7.74 -16.81 -15.09
CA PHE A 83 -7.30 -16.11 -13.88
C PHE A 83 -8.29 -15.00 -13.49
N TYR A 84 -8.69 -14.15 -14.46
CA TYR A 84 -9.67 -13.09 -14.22
C TYR A 84 -11.01 -13.64 -13.77
N THR A 85 -11.52 -14.68 -14.44
CA THR A 85 -12.80 -15.30 -14.12
C THR A 85 -12.79 -15.91 -12.72
N SER A 86 -11.72 -16.64 -12.35
CA SER A 86 -11.58 -17.22 -11.02
C SER A 86 -11.51 -16.16 -9.91
N PHE A 87 -10.84 -15.03 -10.17
CA PHE A 87 -10.78 -13.91 -9.24
C PHE A 87 -12.13 -13.20 -9.08
N MET A 88 -12.90 -13.08 -10.16
CA MET A 88 -14.20 -12.41 -10.16
C MET A 88 -15.35 -13.32 -9.72
N ASP A 89 -15.12 -14.59 -9.48
CA ASP A 89 -16.11 -15.53 -8.95
C ASP A 89 -16.38 -15.27 -7.46
N THR A 90 -17.12 -14.18 -7.23
CA THR A 90 -17.46 -13.74 -5.86
C THR A 90 -18.36 -14.72 -5.13
N LEU A 91 -19.17 -15.52 -5.83
CA LEU A 91 -20.07 -16.48 -5.22
C LEU A 91 -19.28 -17.60 -4.56
N ASN A 92 -18.38 -18.25 -5.30
CA ASN A 92 -17.53 -19.30 -4.75
C ASN A 92 -16.57 -18.77 -3.69
N ARG A 93 -16.03 -17.55 -3.84
CA ARG A 93 -15.18 -16.93 -2.82
C ARG A 93 -15.92 -16.68 -1.51
N ASN A 94 -17.13 -16.14 -1.59
CA ASN A 94 -17.96 -15.87 -0.41
C ASN A 94 -18.39 -17.17 0.29
N ASP A 95 -18.65 -18.23 -0.48
CA ASP A 95 -19.04 -19.54 0.06
C ASP A 95 -17.89 -20.20 0.84
N LYS A 96 -16.64 -20.03 0.37
CA LYS A 96 -15.44 -20.52 1.05
C LYS A 96 -15.06 -19.73 2.32
N GLY A 97 -15.48 -18.48 2.42
CA GLY A 97 -15.18 -17.63 3.57
C GLY A 97 -13.69 -17.49 3.85
N THR A 98 -13.29 -17.74 5.09
CA THR A 98 -11.88 -17.69 5.56
C THR A 98 -11.14 -19.02 5.48
N GLU A 99 -11.78 -20.09 5.02
CA GLU A 99 -11.19 -21.44 4.93
C GLU A 99 -9.80 -21.46 4.23
N PRO A 100 -9.58 -20.71 3.12
CA PRO A 100 -8.26 -20.65 2.50
C PRO A 100 -7.16 -20.04 3.39
N LEU A 101 -7.51 -19.17 4.35
CA LEU A 101 -6.55 -18.61 5.31
C LEU A 101 -6.12 -19.66 6.34
N ASP A 102 -7.06 -20.53 6.77
CA ASP A 102 -6.77 -21.63 7.69
C ASP A 102 -5.81 -22.64 7.06
N GLU A 103 -5.99 -22.96 5.77
CA GLU A 103 -5.09 -23.83 5.01
C GLU A 103 -3.66 -23.26 4.91
N THR A 104 -3.50 -21.93 4.90
CA THR A 104 -2.18 -21.28 4.83
C THR A 104 -1.44 -21.23 6.15
N LYS A 105 -2.07 -21.57 7.26
CA LYS A 105 -1.53 -21.50 8.62
C LYS A 105 -1.05 -20.09 9.06
N LEU A 106 -1.47 -19.04 8.36
CA LEU A 106 -1.05 -17.66 8.67
C LEU A 106 -1.43 -17.25 10.09
N LEU A 107 -2.66 -17.58 10.50
CA LEU A 107 -3.16 -17.27 11.84
C LEU A 107 -2.50 -18.15 12.91
N GLU A 108 -2.23 -19.43 12.62
CA GLU A 108 -1.51 -20.33 13.52
C GLU A 108 -0.10 -19.81 13.82
N TYR A 109 0.64 -19.37 12.78
CA TYR A 109 1.95 -18.76 12.96
C TYR A 109 1.87 -17.45 13.76
N ALA A 110 0.91 -16.60 13.49
CA ALA A 110 0.72 -15.36 14.24
C ALA A 110 0.38 -15.65 15.72
N ALA A 111 -0.47 -16.63 15.99
CA ALA A 111 -0.83 -17.04 17.34
C ALA A 111 0.33 -17.70 18.13
N SER A 112 1.37 -18.19 17.44
CA SER A 112 2.53 -18.81 18.06
C SER A 112 3.59 -17.83 18.58
N ILE A 113 3.37 -16.51 18.46
CA ILE A 113 4.32 -15.50 18.92
C ILE A 113 4.31 -15.41 20.44
N GLU A 114 5.35 -15.92 21.08
CA GLU A 114 5.58 -15.81 22.53
C GLU A 114 6.75 -14.87 22.87
N ASN A 115 7.64 -14.64 21.90
CA ASN A 115 8.88 -13.86 22.07
C ASN A 115 9.38 -13.33 20.71
N SER A 116 10.52 -12.66 20.70
CA SER A 116 11.15 -12.11 19.49
C SER A 116 11.46 -13.15 18.42
N ASP A 117 11.83 -14.37 18.81
CA ASP A 117 12.13 -15.46 17.87
C ASP A 117 10.84 -15.92 17.15
N GLY A 118 9.71 -15.93 17.87
CA GLY A 118 8.39 -16.15 17.28
C GLY A 118 8.04 -15.14 16.19
N ILE A 119 8.37 -13.85 16.41
CA ILE A 119 8.20 -12.81 15.39
C ILE A 119 9.03 -13.13 14.13
N VAL A 120 10.30 -13.48 14.30
CA VAL A 120 11.19 -13.84 13.17
C VAL A 120 10.63 -15.02 12.38
N ASN A 121 10.11 -16.05 13.07
CA ASN A 121 9.48 -17.19 12.43
C ASN A 121 8.26 -16.80 11.60
N VAL A 122 7.40 -15.93 12.14
CA VAL A 122 6.22 -15.40 11.43
C VAL A 122 6.65 -14.61 10.19
N LEU A 123 7.62 -13.69 10.33
CA LEU A 123 8.13 -12.91 9.20
C LEU A 123 8.76 -13.79 8.12
N SER A 124 9.51 -14.81 8.51
CA SER A 124 10.10 -15.78 7.59
C SER A 124 9.05 -16.55 6.79
N TYR A 125 7.87 -16.74 7.36
CA TYR A 125 6.73 -17.38 6.69
C TYR A 125 5.94 -16.38 5.83
N HIS A 126 5.77 -15.15 6.29
CA HIS A 126 4.98 -14.10 5.64
C HIS A 126 5.67 -13.51 4.41
N HIS A 127 6.93 -13.07 4.51
CA HIS A 127 7.63 -12.35 3.45
C HIS A 127 7.69 -13.10 2.11
N PRO A 128 8.00 -14.43 2.05
CA PRO A 128 7.96 -15.16 0.79
C PRO A 128 6.57 -15.24 0.14
N ARG A 129 5.52 -14.94 0.91
CA ARG A 129 4.11 -14.90 0.46
C ARG A 129 3.64 -13.47 0.14
N GLY A 130 4.54 -12.50 0.15
CA GLY A 130 4.22 -11.10 -0.13
C GLY A 130 3.51 -10.36 1.03
N ILE A 131 3.50 -10.95 2.24
CA ILE A 131 2.88 -10.33 3.42
C ILE A 131 3.95 -9.60 4.23
N ASN A 132 3.93 -8.28 4.18
CA ASN A 132 4.89 -7.40 4.85
C ASN A 132 4.28 -6.85 6.15
N SER A 133 4.34 -7.63 7.23
CA SER A 133 3.63 -7.34 8.48
C SER A 133 4.24 -6.22 9.32
N ILE A 134 5.57 -6.09 9.38
CA ILE A 134 6.28 -5.12 10.24
C ILE A 134 7.19 -4.23 9.41
N PHE A 135 7.88 -4.80 8.43
CA PHE A 135 8.72 -4.09 7.48
C PHE A 135 8.59 -4.72 6.10
N ASN A 136 8.96 -3.98 5.07
CA ASN A 136 8.97 -4.51 3.71
C ASN A 136 10.29 -5.21 3.43
N PHE A 137 10.19 -6.37 2.77
CA PHE A 137 11.33 -7.12 2.26
C PHE A 137 11.17 -7.34 0.75
N ARG A 138 12.21 -7.04 -0.01
CA ARG A 138 12.27 -7.35 -1.43
C ARG A 138 13.70 -7.64 -1.86
N ILE A 139 13.84 -8.36 -2.96
CA ILE A 139 15.11 -8.53 -3.66
C ILE A 139 15.02 -7.71 -4.94
N ASP A 140 15.97 -6.82 -5.15
CA ASP A 140 16.00 -5.92 -6.30
C ASP A 140 17.43 -5.63 -6.71
N ILE A 141 17.61 -4.99 -7.88
CA ILE A 141 18.92 -4.54 -8.35
C ILE A 141 19.46 -3.48 -7.39
N ASP A 142 20.75 -3.55 -7.08
CA ASP A 142 21.42 -2.56 -6.25
C ASP A 142 21.44 -1.20 -6.97
N GLU A 143 20.91 -0.16 -6.30
CA GLU A 143 20.82 1.21 -6.85
C GLU A 143 22.18 1.83 -7.19
N LYS A 144 23.26 1.38 -6.57
CA LYS A 144 24.62 1.87 -6.80
C LYS A 144 25.45 0.91 -7.67
N ASN A 145 25.00 -0.34 -7.86
CA ASN A 145 25.69 -1.33 -8.68
C ASN A 145 24.67 -2.25 -9.40
N ASN A 146 24.27 -1.86 -10.59
CA ASN A 146 23.25 -2.55 -11.38
C ASN A 146 23.65 -3.95 -11.87
N SER A 147 24.86 -4.42 -11.55
CA SER A 147 25.32 -5.77 -11.91
C SER A 147 25.01 -6.84 -10.84
N GLN A 148 24.39 -6.45 -9.73
CA GLN A 148 24.07 -7.37 -8.64
C GLN A 148 22.67 -7.13 -8.06
N TYR A 149 22.11 -8.20 -7.49
CA TYR A 149 20.89 -8.14 -6.70
C TYR A 149 21.23 -8.08 -5.22
N VAL A 150 20.44 -7.31 -4.48
CA VAL A 150 20.56 -7.18 -3.02
C VAL A 150 19.19 -7.30 -2.36
N ALA A 151 19.18 -7.70 -1.09
CA ALA A 151 17.99 -7.68 -0.28
C ALA A 151 17.77 -6.28 0.29
N TYR A 152 16.57 -5.74 0.08
CA TYR A 152 16.14 -4.47 0.65
C TYR A 152 15.22 -4.71 1.84
N LEU A 153 15.55 -4.06 2.95
CA LEU A 153 14.67 -3.91 4.10
C LEU A 153 14.24 -2.45 4.17
N SER A 154 12.96 -2.19 4.21
CA SER A 154 12.44 -0.83 4.31
C SER A 154 11.28 -0.73 5.29
N GLN A 155 11.03 0.46 5.79
CA GLN A 155 9.91 0.73 6.69
C GLN A 155 8.59 0.24 6.10
N GLY A 156 7.72 -0.32 6.96
CA GLY A 156 6.43 -0.90 6.58
C GLY A 156 5.59 -1.22 7.80
N GLY A 157 4.58 -2.04 7.63
CA GLY A 157 3.70 -2.48 8.72
C GLY A 157 2.69 -1.44 9.19
N LEU A 158 2.47 -0.37 8.41
CA LEU A 158 1.46 0.64 8.71
C LEU A 158 0.17 0.35 7.93
N GLY A 159 -0.96 0.38 8.61
CA GLY A 159 -2.27 0.29 7.99
C GLY A 159 -2.74 1.64 7.41
N LEU A 160 -2.29 2.77 7.98
CA LEU A 160 -2.49 4.11 7.42
C LEU A 160 -1.34 4.47 6.46
N PRO A 161 -1.55 5.39 5.51
CA PRO A 161 -0.64 5.61 4.37
C PRO A 161 0.78 6.03 4.74
N ASN A 162 1.00 6.74 5.85
CA ASN A 162 2.31 7.23 6.29
C ASN A 162 2.28 7.74 7.73
N LYS A 163 3.46 8.07 8.27
CA LYS A 163 3.68 8.59 9.62
C LYS A 163 2.76 9.76 10.00
N GLY A 164 2.53 10.72 9.09
CA GLY A 164 1.71 11.91 9.38
C GLY A 164 0.31 11.54 9.85
N TYR A 165 -0.32 10.54 9.26
CA TYR A 165 -1.67 10.12 9.67
C TYR A 165 -1.78 9.65 11.13
N TYR A 166 -0.67 9.23 11.75
CA TYR A 166 -0.63 8.82 13.16
C TYR A 166 -0.43 10.01 14.10
N PHE A 167 0.20 11.11 13.65
CA PHE A 167 0.68 12.18 14.53
C PHE A 167 0.16 13.57 14.19
N ASP A 168 -0.32 13.81 12.96
CA ASP A 168 -0.83 15.13 12.58
C ASP A 168 -2.11 15.47 13.35
N GLU A 169 -2.22 16.73 13.80
CA GLU A 169 -3.29 17.18 14.69
C GLU A 169 -4.44 17.89 13.95
N ASP A 170 -4.43 17.89 12.63
CA ASP A 170 -5.54 18.40 11.85
C ASP A 170 -6.81 17.54 12.00
N GLU A 171 -7.96 18.17 11.84
CA GLU A 171 -9.28 17.53 12.06
C GLU A 171 -9.47 16.28 11.19
N ARG A 172 -8.94 16.29 9.96
CA ARG A 172 -9.04 15.15 9.04
C ARG A 172 -8.23 13.96 9.56
N SER A 173 -6.98 14.18 9.99
CA SER A 173 -6.10 13.14 10.51
C SER A 173 -6.65 12.53 11.80
N ILE A 174 -7.25 13.36 12.67
CA ILE A 174 -7.93 12.90 13.89
C ILE A 174 -9.12 12.00 13.54
N THR A 175 -9.95 12.40 12.58
CA THR A 175 -11.11 11.62 12.12
C THR A 175 -10.67 10.29 11.53
N ILE A 176 -9.67 10.30 10.64
CA ILE A 176 -9.14 9.07 10.02
C ILE A 176 -8.61 8.09 11.07
N ARG A 177 -7.91 8.56 12.10
CA ARG A 177 -7.47 7.69 13.21
C ARG A 177 -8.62 7.05 13.97
N ALA A 178 -9.69 7.81 14.19
CA ALA A 178 -10.88 7.29 14.86
C ALA A 178 -11.58 6.21 14.02
N ASP A 179 -11.76 6.48 12.74
CA ASP A 179 -12.37 5.55 11.77
C ASP A 179 -11.51 4.30 11.58
N TYR A 180 -10.18 4.46 11.58
CA TYR A 180 -9.25 3.35 11.46
C TYR A 180 -9.31 2.41 12.67
N LYS A 181 -9.40 2.95 13.90
CA LYS A 181 -9.61 2.14 15.11
C LYS A 181 -10.94 1.39 15.07
N GLN A 182 -11.98 2.01 14.55
CA GLN A 182 -13.25 1.33 14.33
C GLN A 182 -13.14 0.25 13.25
N HIS A 183 -12.39 0.50 12.19
CA HIS A 183 -12.11 -0.48 11.13
C HIS A 183 -11.38 -1.72 11.69
N ILE A 184 -10.38 -1.54 12.54
CA ILE A 184 -9.70 -2.66 13.22
C ILE A 184 -10.73 -3.53 13.97
N SER A 185 -11.61 -2.90 14.76
CA SER A 185 -12.67 -3.64 15.46
C SER A 185 -13.57 -4.41 14.49
N ASN A 186 -14.03 -3.77 13.43
CA ASN A 186 -14.93 -4.37 12.44
C ASN A 186 -14.29 -5.59 11.74
N VAL A 187 -12.99 -5.51 11.39
CA VAL A 187 -12.28 -6.63 10.74
C VAL A 187 -12.25 -7.86 11.65
N PHE A 188 -12.01 -7.68 12.93
CA PHE A 188 -12.03 -8.78 13.89
C PHE A 188 -13.44 -9.32 14.11
N ASP A 189 -14.45 -8.44 14.24
CA ASP A 189 -15.86 -8.85 14.39
C ASP A 189 -16.36 -9.67 13.19
N TRP A 190 -15.96 -9.32 11.96
CA TRP A 190 -16.26 -10.10 10.75
C TRP A 190 -15.66 -11.51 10.77
N ASN A 191 -14.59 -11.70 11.52
CA ASN A 191 -13.95 -13.00 11.74
C ASN A 191 -14.40 -13.67 13.06
N GLY A 192 -15.47 -13.21 13.68
CA GLY A 192 -16.05 -13.78 14.88
C GLY A 192 -15.29 -13.49 16.17
N VAL A 193 -14.39 -12.51 16.17
CA VAL A 193 -13.59 -12.10 17.32
C VAL A 193 -13.95 -10.68 17.73
N SER A 194 -14.61 -10.52 18.87
CA SER A 194 -14.96 -9.19 19.40
C SER A 194 -13.84 -8.66 20.28
N LEU A 195 -13.30 -7.50 19.89
CA LEU A 195 -12.24 -6.82 20.65
C LEU A 195 -12.80 -5.77 21.60
N SER A 196 -12.22 -5.68 22.80
CA SER A 196 -12.40 -4.53 23.69
C SER A 196 -11.69 -3.30 23.13
N LYS A 197 -12.06 -2.12 23.62
CA LYS A 197 -11.39 -0.85 23.24
C LYS A 197 -9.90 -0.86 23.58
N GLU A 198 -9.53 -1.49 24.67
CA GLU A 198 -8.15 -1.65 25.13
C GLU A 198 -7.34 -2.55 24.18
N GLU A 199 -7.95 -3.59 23.63
CA GLU A 199 -7.31 -4.47 22.63
C GLU A 199 -7.11 -3.76 21.30
N VAL A 200 -8.13 -3.04 20.81
CA VAL A 200 -7.99 -2.20 19.62
C VAL A 200 -6.88 -1.15 19.82
N ALA A 201 -6.81 -0.51 20.99
CA ALA A 201 -5.78 0.47 21.30
C ALA A 201 -4.37 -0.17 21.31
N ARG A 202 -4.22 -1.40 21.78
CA ARG A 202 -2.93 -2.12 21.76
C ARG A 202 -2.49 -2.47 20.33
N ILE A 203 -3.42 -2.93 19.49
CA ILE A 203 -3.13 -3.21 18.07
C ILE A 203 -2.69 -1.93 17.38
N TYR A 204 -3.45 -0.85 17.51
CA TYR A 204 -3.12 0.46 16.97
C TYR A 204 -1.77 0.98 17.50
N GLY A 205 -1.48 0.77 18.78
CA GLY A 205 -0.23 1.20 19.41
C GLY A 205 1.02 0.52 18.84
N ILE A 206 0.92 -0.70 18.30
CA ILE A 206 2.03 -1.34 17.56
C ILE A 206 2.36 -0.55 16.29
N GLU A 207 1.33 -0.21 15.52
CA GLU A 207 1.51 0.57 14.29
C GLU A 207 1.99 1.99 14.58
N GLU A 208 1.48 2.63 15.64
CA GLU A 208 1.91 3.95 16.10
C GLU A 208 3.41 3.95 16.45
N ALA A 209 3.90 2.90 17.15
CA ALA A 209 5.33 2.75 17.44
C ALA A 209 6.17 2.53 16.16
N LEU A 210 5.66 1.76 15.19
CA LEU A 210 6.31 1.60 13.88
C LEU A 210 6.33 2.92 13.11
N ALA A 211 5.24 3.69 13.16
CA ALA A 211 5.15 5.00 12.53
C ALA A 211 6.12 6.00 13.19
N GLU A 212 6.26 5.99 14.52
CA GLU A 212 7.22 6.82 15.23
C GLU A 212 8.66 6.54 14.77
N ALA A 213 9.03 5.27 14.65
CA ALA A 213 10.34 4.84 14.15
C ALA A 213 10.55 5.09 12.64
N SER A 214 9.48 5.34 11.88
CA SER A 214 9.54 5.56 10.44
C SER A 214 10.00 6.97 10.09
N ARG A 215 10.62 7.13 8.92
CA ARG A 215 10.92 8.43 8.31
C ARG A 215 9.63 9.10 7.81
N SER A 216 9.62 10.41 7.78
CA SER A 216 8.55 11.19 7.13
C SER A 216 8.55 11.01 5.61
N GLN A 217 7.51 11.52 4.94
CA GLN A 217 7.47 11.52 3.47
C GLN A 217 8.57 12.40 2.86
N GLU A 218 8.90 13.50 3.52
CA GLU A 218 9.95 14.42 3.08
C GLU A 218 11.33 13.77 3.20
N GLU A 219 11.62 13.13 4.33
CA GLU A 219 12.87 12.41 4.56
C GLU A 219 13.06 11.24 3.58
N ASN A 220 11.96 10.60 3.17
CA ASN A 220 11.97 9.51 2.20
C ASN A 220 12.24 9.95 0.74
N ARG A 221 12.29 11.26 0.47
CA ARG A 221 12.70 11.78 -0.85
C ARG A 221 14.22 11.82 -1.07
N ASP A 222 14.99 11.70 0.00
CA ASP A 222 16.45 11.63 -0.08
C ASP A 222 16.90 10.18 -0.31
N ASP A 223 17.14 9.83 -1.57
CA ASP A 223 17.59 8.49 -1.96
C ASP A 223 18.97 8.15 -1.40
N ASN A 224 19.85 9.13 -1.22
CA ASN A 224 21.16 8.86 -0.62
C ASN A 224 21.05 8.54 0.89
N ALA A 225 20.15 9.19 1.61
CA ALA A 225 19.90 8.89 3.03
C ALA A 225 19.24 7.51 3.22
N LYS A 226 18.55 6.98 2.22
CA LYS A 226 17.94 5.64 2.23
C LYS A 226 18.93 4.52 1.91
N TYR A 227 20.03 4.83 1.23
CA TYR A 227 21.01 3.82 0.83
C TYR A 227 21.98 3.53 1.95
N ASN A 228 21.72 2.49 2.72
CA ASN A 228 22.53 2.06 3.86
C ASN A 228 22.92 0.59 3.70
N PRO A 229 23.99 0.27 2.96
CA PRO A 229 24.41 -1.11 2.73
C PRO A 229 25.01 -1.72 4.00
N TYR A 230 24.53 -2.90 4.35
CA TYR A 230 24.99 -3.72 5.45
C TYR A 230 25.24 -5.14 4.97
N THR A 231 26.24 -5.79 5.52
CA THR A 231 26.38 -7.23 5.43
C THR A 231 25.49 -7.93 6.46
N VAL A 232 25.10 -9.18 6.21
CA VAL A 232 24.33 -9.98 7.18
C VAL A 232 25.05 -10.04 8.54
N LYS A 233 26.39 -10.07 8.54
CA LYS A 233 27.19 -10.08 9.77
C LYS A 233 27.10 -8.77 10.56
N GLU A 234 27.07 -7.63 9.88
CA GLU A 234 26.91 -6.31 10.51
C GLU A 234 25.53 -6.18 11.14
N ILE A 235 24.47 -6.55 10.40
CA ILE A 235 23.09 -6.55 10.92
C ILE A 235 22.98 -7.44 12.17
N ALA A 236 23.59 -8.63 12.14
CA ALA A 236 23.58 -9.55 13.28
C ALA A 236 24.35 -9.01 14.50
N ASN A 237 25.39 -8.19 14.27
CA ASN A 237 26.14 -7.57 15.36
C ASN A 237 25.43 -6.37 15.98
N GLU A 238 24.72 -5.58 15.18
CA GLU A 238 23.96 -4.42 15.65
C GLU A 238 22.66 -4.82 16.38
N ASN A 239 22.13 -5.99 16.06
CA ASN A 239 20.94 -6.54 16.69
C ASN A 239 21.26 -7.88 17.35
N PRO A 240 22.03 -7.89 18.44
CA PRO A 240 22.33 -9.12 19.15
C PRO A 240 21.03 -9.62 19.79
N THR A 241 20.33 -10.51 19.11
CA THR A 241 19.40 -11.38 19.80
C THR A 241 20.21 -12.17 20.80
N ASP A 242 19.78 -12.17 22.06
CA ASP A 242 20.44 -12.90 23.15
C ASP A 242 20.39 -14.40 22.81
N ARG A 243 21.31 -14.83 21.94
CA ARG A 243 21.52 -16.25 21.61
C ARG A 243 22.22 -16.90 22.79
N LYS A 244 21.50 -17.02 23.90
CA LYS A 244 21.81 -18.03 24.88
C LYS A 244 21.27 -19.35 24.32
N SER A 245 22.19 -20.05 23.67
CA SER A 245 22.09 -21.44 23.25
C SER A 245 21.53 -22.35 24.33
#